data_09851d51914b147439b8cadfbb993245
#
_entry.id   09851d51914b147439b8cadfbb993245
#
_cell.length_a   1.000
_cell.length_b   1.000
_cell.length_c   1.000
_cell.angle_alpha   90.00
_cell.angle_beta   90.00
_cell.angle_gamma   90.00
#
_symmetry.space_group_name_H-M   'P 1'
#
loop_
_entity.id
_entity.type
_entity.pdbx_description
1 polymer ?
#
loop_
_entity_poly.entity_id
_entity_poly.type
_entity_poly.pdbx_seq_one_letter_code
_entity_poly.pdbx_strand_id
1 'polypeptide(L)'
;VVNRGNKSLETLRFIYSLKENANMVLGNHDFHLLVCALTSKKPNLKDTFTDILRSPDRYTLIEYLLSRPLILELQDALLVHAGIPPQWNTSDALHNAKLVHQKLQGNDTGQFLTKMFGIIDSSLNTWYKPSYWSDELSEEEKCRYTINALMRMRFCKENGELEFKHKMHVN
;
A
#
# COMPACT_ATOMS: atom_id res chain seq x y z
N VAL A 1 -9.19 0.13 -4.45
CA VAL A 1 -10.13 0.70 -5.46
C VAL A 1 -9.94 0.01 -6.80
N VAL A 2 -8.72 -0.18 -7.26
CA VAL A 2 -8.41 -0.74 -8.58
C VAL A 2 -8.20 -2.26 -8.56
N ASN A 3 -8.15 -2.89 -9.73
CA ASN A 3 -7.74 -4.29 -9.93
C ASN A 3 -8.72 -5.34 -9.33
N ARG A 4 -9.99 -4.99 -9.17
CA ARG A 4 -11.06 -5.90 -8.67
C ARG A 4 -12.23 -6.05 -9.64
N GLY A 5 -11.99 -5.76 -10.90
CA GLY A 5 -12.97 -5.85 -12.01
C GLY A 5 -12.41 -5.11 -13.20
N ASN A 6 -13.18 -5.03 -14.27
CA ASN A 6 -12.72 -4.49 -15.57
C ASN A 6 -12.81 -2.96 -15.65
N LYS A 7 -13.37 -2.29 -14.64
CA LYS A 7 -13.67 -0.83 -14.68
C LYS A 7 -12.81 -0.04 -13.71
N SER A 8 -11.51 -0.38 -13.61
CA SER A 8 -10.59 0.29 -12.68
C SER A 8 -10.48 1.80 -12.95
N LEU A 9 -10.40 2.22 -14.21
CA LEU A 9 -10.30 3.63 -14.60
C LEU A 9 -11.57 4.41 -14.23
N GLU A 10 -12.74 3.88 -14.60
CA GLU A 10 -14.02 4.52 -14.32
C GLU A 10 -14.29 4.61 -12.81
N THR A 11 -13.95 3.54 -12.07
CA THR A 11 -14.09 3.52 -10.62
C THR A 11 -13.20 4.57 -9.95
N LEU A 12 -11.93 4.66 -10.37
CA LEU A 12 -11.01 5.64 -9.80
C LEU A 12 -11.43 7.08 -10.13
N ARG A 13 -11.86 7.35 -11.37
CA ARG A 13 -12.42 8.65 -11.76
C ARG A 13 -13.67 9.00 -10.98
N PHE A 14 -14.57 8.05 -10.76
CA PHE A 14 -15.77 8.25 -9.96
C PHE A 14 -15.42 8.66 -8.54
N ILE A 15 -14.52 7.92 -7.86
CA ILE A 15 -14.11 8.27 -6.50
C ILE A 15 -13.39 9.61 -6.46
N TYR A 16 -12.52 9.89 -7.42
CA TYR A 16 -11.88 11.20 -7.56
C TYR A 16 -12.90 12.34 -7.71
N SER A 17 -13.98 12.13 -8.47
CA SER A 17 -15.03 13.13 -8.68
C SER A 17 -15.83 13.46 -7.42
N LEU A 18 -15.88 12.56 -6.46
CA LEU A 18 -16.59 12.76 -5.19
C LEU A 18 -15.88 13.74 -4.25
N LYS A 19 -14.60 14.04 -4.49
CA LYS A 19 -13.78 14.97 -3.70
C LYS A 19 -13.84 14.67 -2.20
N GLU A 20 -14.24 15.66 -1.41
CA GLU A 20 -14.38 15.55 0.06
C GLU A 20 -15.50 14.60 0.51
N ASN A 21 -16.43 14.25 -0.39
CA ASN A 21 -17.55 13.38 -0.07
C ASN A 21 -17.17 11.89 -0.07
N ALA A 22 -15.92 11.55 -0.40
CA ALA A 22 -15.41 10.18 -0.34
C ALA A 22 -14.06 10.12 0.35
N ASN A 23 -13.97 9.25 1.33
CA ASN A 23 -12.73 8.91 2.00
C ASN A 23 -12.30 7.49 1.60
N MET A 24 -11.01 7.31 1.39
CA MET A 24 -10.41 6.01 1.11
C MET A 24 -9.03 5.88 1.74
N VAL A 25 -8.63 4.66 2.03
CA VAL A 25 -7.25 4.30 2.38
C VAL A 25 -6.61 3.53 1.22
N LEU A 26 -5.30 3.61 1.12
CA LEU A 26 -4.54 2.84 0.14
C LEU A 26 -4.61 1.34 0.45
N GLY A 27 -4.96 0.55 -0.56
CA GLY A 27 -4.85 -0.89 -0.53
C GLY A 27 -3.67 -1.43 -1.35
N ASN A 28 -3.39 -2.72 -1.22
CA ASN A 28 -2.27 -3.37 -1.90
C ASN A 28 -2.33 -3.28 -3.44
N HIS A 29 -3.52 -3.23 -4.03
CA HIS A 29 -3.68 -3.06 -5.47
C HIS A 29 -3.46 -1.61 -5.92
N ASP A 30 -3.89 -0.63 -5.12
CA ASP A 30 -3.63 0.78 -5.38
C ASP A 30 -2.11 1.04 -5.28
N PHE A 31 -1.46 0.48 -4.27
CA PHE A 31 0.00 0.55 -4.13
C PHE A 31 0.73 -0.11 -5.30
N HIS A 32 0.25 -1.25 -5.80
CA HIS A 32 0.80 -1.90 -6.99
C HIS A 32 0.67 -1.03 -8.25
N LEU A 33 -0.46 -0.34 -8.43
CA LEU A 33 -0.62 0.64 -9.49
C LEU A 33 0.40 1.79 -9.39
N LEU A 34 0.60 2.35 -8.18
CA LEU A 34 1.61 3.40 -7.95
C LEU A 34 3.02 2.93 -8.33
N VAL A 35 3.37 1.71 -7.97
CA VAL A 35 4.66 1.10 -8.36
C VAL A 35 4.79 0.98 -9.87
N CYS A 36 3.76 0.49 -10.57
CA CYS A 36 3.79 0.38 -12.03
C CYS A 36 3.80 1.77 -12.73
N ALA A 37 3.22 2.79 -12.11
CA ALA A 37 3.17 4.14 -12.66
C ALA A 37 4.48 4.91 -12.51
N LEU A 38 5.22 4.68 -11.41
CA LEU A 38 6.35 5.52 -10.97
C LEU A 38 7.70 4.81 -10.97
N THR A 39 7.73 3.52 -11.36
CA THR A 39 8.97 2.72 -11.44
C THR A 39 9.07 1.98 -12.78
N SER A 40 10.13 1.20 -12.96
CA SER A 40 10.32 0.35 -14.15
C SER A 40 9.46 -0.92 -14.15
N LYS A 41 8.69 -1.18 -13.08
CA LYS A 41 7.85 -2.38 -12.97
C LYS A 41 6.69 -2.33 -13.96
N LYS A 42 6.57 -3.37 -14.77
CA LYS A 42 5.42 -3.52 -15.68
C LYS A 42 4.22 -4.16 -14.96
N PRO A 43 2.99 -3.81 -15.35
CA PRO A 43 1.80 -4.52 -14.89
C PRO A 43 1.87 -6.01 -15.21
N ASN A 44 1.23 -6.82 -14.39
CA ASN A 44 1.05 -8.25 -14.67
C ASN A 44 -0.05 -8.45 -15.72
N LEU A 45 -0.07 -9.61 -16.40
CA LEU A 45 -1.09 -9.93 -17.41
C LEU A 45 -2.54 -9.91 -16.87
N LYS A 46 -2.71 -10.13 -15.57
CA LYS A 46 -4.03 -10.15 -14.90
C LYS A 46 -4.45 -8.80 -14.34
N ASP A 47 -3.61 -7.78 -14.45
CA ASP A 47 -3.94 -6.45 -13.91
C ASP A 47 -4.94 -5.74 -14.82
N THR A 48 -5.98 -5.18 -14.21
CA THR A 48 -7.10 -4.51 -14.91
C THR A 48 -7.03 -2.99 -14.84
N PHE A 49 -5.87 -2.43 -14.51
CA PHE A 49 -5.65 -0.99 -14.36
C PHE A 49 -4.75 -0.38 -15.46
N THR A 50 -4.43 -1.14 -16.49
CA THR A 50 -3.56 -0.64 -17.59
C THR A 50 -4.12 0.58 -18.30
N ASP A 51 -5.45 0.71 -18.34
CA ASP A 51 -6.13 1.86 -18.92
C ASP A 51 -5.86 3.15 -18.12
N ILE A 52 -5.67 3.07 -16.80
CA ILE A 52 -5.27 4.20 -15.98
C ILE A 52 -3.89 4.71 -16.42
N LEU A 53 -2.93 3.80 -16.63
CA LEU A 53 -1.57 4.14 -17.03
C LEU A 53 -1.49 4.79 -18.42
N ARG A 54 -2.48 4.57 -19.27
CA ARG A 54 -2.59 5.10 -20.64
C ARG A 54 -3.54 6.30 -20.73
N SER A 55 -4.31 6.61 -19.69
CA SER A 55 -5.31 7.67 -19.73
C SER A 55 -4.67 9.06 -19.79
N PRO A 56 -5.31 10.04 -20.44
CA PRO A 56 -4.81 11.42 -20.49
C PRO A 56 -4.66 12.06 -19.10
N ASP A 57 -5.51 11.70 -18.17
CA ASP A 57 -5.57 12.19 -16.78
C ASP A 57 -4.78 11.33 -15.79
N ARG A 58 -3.91 10.44 -16.28
CA ARG A 58 -3.14 9.51 -15.43
C ARG A 58 -2.39 10.21 -14.30
N TYR A 59 -1.77 11.35 -14.56
CA TYR A 59 -0.97 12.06 -13.55
C TYR A 59 -1.85 12.55 -12.40
N THR A 60 -3.00 13.14 -12.70
CA THR A 60 -3.97 13.57 -11.70
C THR A 60 -4.48 12.41 -10.86
N LEU A 61 -4.76 11.26 -11.49
CA LEU A 61 -5.23 10.06 -10.77
C LEU A 61 -4.14 9.43 -9.90
N ILE A 62 -2.89 9.43 -10.36
CA ILE A 62 -1.75 8.94 -9.56
C ILE A 62 -1.46 9.88 -8.38
N GLU A 63 -1.45 11.19 -8.58
CA GLU A 63 -1.31 12.18 -7.50
C GLU A 63 -2.43 12.04 -6.46
N TYR A 64 -3.66 11.84 -6.92
CA TYR A 64 -4.79 11.57 -6.04
C TYR A 64 -4.54 10.33 -5.17
N LEU A 65 -4.07 9.22 -5.73
CA LEU A 65 -3.73 8.02 -4.95
C LEU A 65 -2.57 8.27 -3.98
N LEU A 66 -1.51 8.96 -4.41
CA LEU A 66 -0.38 9.31 -3.53
C LEU A 66 -0.82 10.15 -2.33
N SER A 67 -1.86 10.97 -2.48
CA SER A 67 -2.39 11.79 -1.39
C SER A 67 -3.29 11.01 -0.41
N ARG A 68 -3.61 9.75 -0.68
CA ARG A 68 -4.49 8.96 0.22
C ARG A 68 -3.70 8.33 1.35
N PRO A 69 -4.23 8.33 2.58
CA PRO A 69 -3.57 7.77 3.74
C PRO A 69 -3.58 6.23 3.71
N LEU A 70 -2.71 5.62 4.53
CA LEU A 70 -2.74 4.19 4.80
C LEU A 70 -3.74 3.83 5.90
N ILE A 71 -3.94 4.75 6.84
CA ILE A 71 -4.94 4.68 7.91
C ILE A 71 -5.71 5.98 7.90
N LEU A 72 -7.03 5.90 8.06
CA LEU A 72 -7.89 7.03 8.33
C LEU A 72 -8.44 6.89 9.75
N GLU A 73 -8.19 7.88 10.58
CA GLU A 73 -8.74 7.98 11.93
C GLU A 73 -10.15 8.55 11.86
N LEU A 74 -11.07 7.84 12.45
CA LEU A 74 -12.46 8.23 12.67
C LEU A 74 -12.67 8.45 14.18
N GLN A 75 -13.82 9.00 14.58
CA GLN A 75 -14.09 9.32 15.98
C GLN A 75 -13.85 8.13 16.93
N ASP A 76 -14.35 6.94 16.59
CA ASP A 76 -14.27 5.75 17.44
C ASP A 76 -13.64 4.53 16.73
N ALA A 77 -12.97 4.75 15.58
CA ALA A 77 -12.44 3.65 14.78
C ALA A 77 -11.24 4.07 13.92
N LEU A 78 -10.46 3.09 13.51
CA LEU A 78 -9.45 3.23 12.47
C LEU A 78 -9.88 2.46 11.23
N LEU A 79 -9.92 3.14 10.09
CA LEU A 79 -10.10 2.50 8.79
C LEU A 79 -8.74 2.12 8.22
N VAL A 80 -8.53 0.85 7.93
CA VAL A 80 -7.31 0.29 7.35
C VAL A 80 -7.66 -0.79 6.33
N HIS A 81 -6.84 -0.97 5.30
CA HIS A 81 -7.15 -1.94 4.23
C HIS A 81 -7.00 -3.40 4.67
N ALA A 82 -5.97 -3.73 5.45
CA ALA A 82 -5.71 -5.11 5.90
C ALA A 82 -5.88 -5.24 7.43
N GLY A 83 -4.91 -4.81 8.22
CA GLY A 83 -5.01 -4.90 9.68
C GLY A 83 -3.89 -4.13 10.37
N ILE A 84 -4.01 -4.01 11.69
CA ILE A 84 -3.01 -3.42 12.57
C ILE A 84 -2.34 -4.56 13.33
N PRO A 85 -0.98 -4.63 13.35
CA PRO A 85 -0.27 -5.68 14.07
C PRO A 85 -0.55 -5.61 15.58
N PRO A 86 -0.60 -6.74 16.29
CA PRO A 86 -0.92 -6.77 17.72
C PRO A 86 0.14 -6.07 18.61
N GLN A 87 1.35 -5.85 18.10
CA GLN A 87 2.41 -5.15 18.82
C GLN A 87 2.21 -3.62 18.84
N TRP A 88 1.34 -3.07 17.99
CA TRP A 88 1.11 -1.65 17.88
C TRP A 88 -0.12 -1.20 18.65
N ASN A 89 0.02 -0.14 19.40
CA ASN A 89 -1.12 0.66 19.83
C ASN A 89 -1.58 1.62 18.72
N THR A 90 -2.64 2.36 18.94
CA THR A 90 -3.20 3.33 17.99
C THR A 90 -2.16 4.37 17.56
N SER A 91 -1.39 4.91 18.51
CA SER A 91 -0.37 5.93 18.23
C SER A 91 0.74 5.38 17.34
N ASP A 92 1.20 4.16 17.60
CA ASP A 92 2.23 3.49 16.80
C ASP A 92 1.74 3.27 15.36
N ALA A 93 0.50 2.81 15.22
CA ALA A 93 -0.10 2.56 13.90
C ALA A 93 -0.21 3.85 13.07
N LEU A 94 -0.71 4.93 13.67
CA LEU A 94 -0.82 6.23 13.02
C LEU A 94 0.53 6.85 12.70
N HIS A 95 1.51 6.76 13.61
CA HIS A 95 2.86 7.26 13.40
C HIS A 95 3.54 6.57 12.22
N ASN A 96 3.55 5.23 12.22
CA ASN A 96 4.17 4.45 11.15
C ASN A 96 3.48 4.64 9.78
N ALA A 97 2.15 4.72 9.78
CA ALA A 97 1.39 5.04 8.57
C ALA A 97 1.75 6.42 8.01
N LYS A 98 1.89 7.43 8.88
CA LYS A 98 2.29 8.80 8.50
C LYS A 98 3.69 8.84 7.90
N LEU A 99 4.65 8.10 8.46
CA LEU A 99 6.01 8.02 7.90
C LEU A 99 6.00 7.49 6.47
N VAL A 100 5.29 6.39 6.22
CA VAL A 100 5.15 5.86 4.85
C VAL A 100 4.45 6.85 3.93
N HIS A 101 3.38 7.50 4.41
CA HIS A 101 2.65 8.49 3.62
C HIS A 101 3.53 9.69 3.23
N GLN A 102 4.36 10.19 4.14
CA GLN A 102 5.33 11.25 3.85
C GLN A 102 6.35 10.85 2.77
N LYS A 103 6.83 9.59 2.80
CA LYS A 103 7.73 9.06 1.76
C LYS A 103 7.02 8.94 0.40
N LEU A 104 5.72 8.64 0.38
CA LEU A 104 4.92 8.60 -0.85
C LEU A 104 4.68 9.99 -1.46
N GLN A 105 4.74 11.05 -0.66
CA GLN A 105 4.59 12.43 -1.11
C GLN A 105 5.92 13.18 -1.31
N GLY A 106 7.03 12.53 -1.02
CA GLY A 106 8.37 13.11 -1.15
C GLY A 106 8.85 13.16 -2.60
N ASN A 107 9.94 13.89 -2.82
CA ASN A 107 10.55 14.01 -4.15
C ASN A 107 11.13 12.69 -4.69
N ASP A 108 11.49 11.76 -3.80
CA ASP A 108 12.11 10.48 -4.13
C ASP A 108 11.12 9.30 -4.13
N THR A 109 9.83 9.57 -4.33
CA THR A 109 8.76 8.57 -4.30
C THR A 109 9.05 7.36 -5.20
N GLY A 110 9.58 7.57 -6.41
CA GLY A 110 9.94 6.48 -7.32
C GLY A 110 11.03 5.57 -6.75
N GLN A 111 12.06 6.13 -6.12
CA GLN A 111 13.11 5.34 -5.45
C GLN A 111 12.56 4.60 -4.23
N PHE A 112 11.76 5.27 -3.41
CA PHE A 112 11.09 4.65 -2.27
C PHE A 112 10.25 3.44 -2.71
N LEU A 113 9.39 3.60 -3.71
CA LEU A 113 8.57 2.51 -4.25
C LEU A 113 9.41 1.38 -4.83
N THR A 114 10.50 1.70 -5.52
CA THR A 114 11.45 0.70 -6.04
C THR A 114 12.02 -0.16 -4.91
N LYS A 115 12.44 0.47 -3.82
CA LYS A 115 12.95 -0.23 -2.63
C LYS A 115 11.86 -1.07 -1.96
N MET A 116 10.69 -0.49 -1.73
CA MET A 116 9.57 -1.18 -1.05
C MET A 116 9.10 -2.42 -1.83
N PHE A 117 9.17 -2.39 -3.15
CA PHE A 117 8.76 -3.51 -4.02
C PHE A 117 9.89 -4.48 -4.37
N GLY A 118 11.11 -4.20 -3.93
CA GLY A 118 12.27 -5.05 -4.23
C GLY A 118 12.61 -5.11 -5.73
N ILE A 119 12.42 -4.01 -6.46
CA ILE A 119 12.78 -3.87 -7.89
C ILE A 119 14.28 -3.53 -8.01
N ILE A 120 15.11 -4.02 -7.13
CA ILE A 120 16.56 -3.80 -7.20
C ILE A 120 17.20 -5.11 -7.58
N ASP A 121 18.01 -5.01 -8.65
CA ASP A 121 19.02 -5.96 -9.09
C ASP A 121 18.72 -7.44 -8.80
N SER A 122 18.53 -8.21 -9.85
CA SER A 122 18.27 -9.65 -9.82
C SER A 122 19.35 -10.48 -9.07
N SER A 123 20.46 -9.88 -8.70
CA SER A 123 21.54 -10.52 -7.92
C SER A 123 21.28 -10.53 -6.40
N LEU A 124 20.45 -9.63 -5.88
CA LEU A 124 20.04 -9.58 -4.49
C LEU A 124 18.60 -10.03 -4.36
N ASN A 125 18.40 -11.34 -4.37
CA ASN A 125 17.10 -12.02 -4.23
C ASN A 125 16.53 -11.86 -2.81
N THR A 126 16.55 -10.66 -2.26
CA THR A 126 16.06 -10.34 -0.95
C THR A 126 14.71 -9.65 -1.00
N TRP A 127 13.68 -10.41 -1.33
CA TRP A 127 12.33 -10.16 -0.87
C TRP A 127 12.28 -10.36 0.67
N TYR A 128 13.16 -9.67 1.38
CA TYR A 128 13.06 -9.64 2.82
C TYR A 128 11.77 -8.91 3.17
N LYS A 129 10.80 -9.67 3.62
CA LYS A 129 9.55 -9.16 4.18
C LYS A 129 9.72 -9.25 5.69
N PRO A 130 10.03 -8.14 6.37
CA PRO A 130 9.99 -8.19 7.82
C PRO A 130 8.59 -8.65 8.23
N SER A 131 8.53 -9.81 8.85
CA SER A 131 7.30 -10.41 9.35
C SER A 131 7.08 -10.11 10.83
N TYR A 132 8.11 -9.59 11.51
CA TYR A 132 8.09 -9.25 12.91
C TYR A 132 8.53 -7.80 13.12
N TRP A 133 7.84 -7.08 13.99
CA TRP A 133 8.19 -5.71 14.37
C TRP A 133 9.29 -5.72 15.44
N SER A 134 10.28 -4.86 15.26
CA SER A 134 11.31 -4.54 16.26
C SER A 134 11.71 -3.08 16.11
N ASP A 135 12.03 -2.44 17.22
CA ASP A 135 12.55 -1.06 17.21
C ASP A 135 13.94 -0.96 16.59
N GLU A 136 14.66 -2.10 16.52
CA GLU A 136 15.97 -2.22 15.88
C GLU A 136 15.94 -2.26 14.36
N LEU A 137 14.75 -2.45 13.75
CA LEU A 137 14.59 -2.39 12.30
C LEU A 137 15.06 -1.04 11.77
N SER A 138 15.78 -1.06 10.66
CA SER A 138 16.10 0.16 9.90
C SER A 138 14.83 0.88 9.45
N GLU A 139 14.92 2.17 9.14
CA GLU A 139 13.76 2.96 8.65
C GLU A 139 13.11 2.31 7.42
N GLU A 140 13.93 1.78 6.50
CA GLU A 140 13.43 1.08 5.32
C GLU A 140 12.66 -0.20 5.67
N GLU A 141 13.16 -1.00 6.60
CA GLU A 141 12.49 -2.20 7.07
C GLU A 141 11.20 -1.87 7.83
N LYS A 142 11.19 -0.82 8.64
CA LYS A 142 10.00 -0.29 9.32
C LYS A 142 8.92 0.11 8.31
N CYS A 143 9.30 0.86 7.27
CA CYS A 143 8.37 1.23 6.20
C CYS A 143 7.82 -0.02 5.47
N ARG A 144 8.67 -0.99 5.18
CA ARG A 144 8.29 -2.24 4.50
C ARG A 144 7.36 -3.10 5.35
N TYR A 145 7.65 -3.20 6.66
CA TYR A 145 6.76 -3.86 7.62
C TYR A 145 5.39 -3.17 7.65
N THR A 146 5.38 -1.84 7.78
CA THR A 146 4.17 -1.02 7.81
C THR A 146 3.29 -1.25 6.57
N ILE A 147 3.87 -1.18 5.38
CA ILE A 147 3.16 -1.46 4.13
C ILE A 147 2.59 -2.89 4.11
N ASN A 148 3.37 -3.88 4.55
CA ASN A 148 2.92 -5.26 4.56
C ASN A 148 1.81 -5.49 5.60
N ALA A 149 1.91 -4.90 6.78
CA ALA A 149 0.89 -4.99 7.81
C ALA A 149 -0.42 -4.34 7.37
N LEU A 150 -0.38 -3.06 7.02
CA LEU A 150 -1.58 -2.27 6.75
C LEU A 150 -2.28 -2.61 5.42
N MET A 151 -1.54 -3.20 4.46
CA MET A 151 -2.09 -3.46 3.12
C MET A 151 -2.18 -4.93 2.74
N ARG A 152 -1.45 -5.85 3.40
CA ARG A 152 -1.31 -7.23 2.92
C ARG A 152 -1.55 -8.30 3.97
N MET A 153 -1.38 -8.01 5.25
CA MET A 153 -1.59 -8.96 6.33
C MET A 153 -3.01 -9.54 6.26
N ARG A 154 -3.13 -10.85 6.46
CA ARG A 154 -4.43 -11.56 6.59
C ARG A 154 -4.56 -12.16 7.98
N PHE A 155 -3.45 -12.66 8.51
CA PHE A 155 -3.34 -13.30 9.80
C PHE A 155 -2.03 -12.89 10.45
N CYS A 156 -1.94 -13.03 11.75
CA CYS A 156 -0.70 -13.03 12.51
C CYS A 156 -0.63 -14.31 13.34
N LYS A 157 0.58 -14.75 13.65
CA LYS A 157 0.83 -15.85 14.57
C LYS A 157 0.62 -15.38 16.01
N GLU A 158 0.59 -16.32 16.96
CA GLU A 158 0.44 -16.01 18.39
C GLU A 158 1.51 -15.05 18.91
N ASN A 159 2.74 -15.15 18.37
CA ASN A 159 3.83 -14.23 18.69
C ASN A 159 3.76 -12.86 17.97
N GLY A 160 2.67 -12.61 17.23
CA GLY A 160 2.48 -11.36 16.49
C GLY A 160 3.18 -11.28 15.12
N GLU A 161 3.86 -12.36 14.68
CA GLU A 161 4.48 -12.40 13.37
C GLU A 161 3.43 -12.37 12.25
N LEU A 162 3.64 -11.51 11.23
CA LEU A 162 2.73 -11.39 10.10
C LEU A 162 2.77 -12.66 9.24
N GLU A 163 1.59 -13.20 8.91
CA GLU A 163 1.45 -14.36 8.04
C GLU A 163 0.89 -13.96 6.68
N PHE A 164 1.62 -14.32 5.61
CA PHE A 164 1.29 -13.94 4.23
C PHE A 164 0.91 -15.13 3.33
N LYS A 165 1.11 -16.37 3.80
CA LYS A 165 0.95 -17.58 2.98
C LYS A 165 -0.47 -18.10 2.96
N HIS A 166 -1.17 -18.00 4.09
CA HIS A 166 -2.53 -18.49 4.21
C HIS A 166 -3.50 -17.59 3.46
N LYS A 167 -4.17 -18.17 2.48
CA LYS A 167 -5.24 -17.52 1.69
C LYS A 167 -6.60 -18.19 1.92
N MET A 168 -6.77 -18.83 3.06
CA MET A 168 -8.02 -19.54 3.35
C MET A 168 -9.19 -18.57 3.48
N HIS A 169 -10.29 -18.91 2.85
CA HIS A 169 -11.57 -18.32 3.20
C HIS A 169 -11.89 -18.76 4.63
N VAL A 170 -12.17 -17.82 5.51
CA VAL A 170 -12.82 -18.13 6.78
C VAL A 170 -14.26 -18.51 6.42
N ASN A 171 -14.60 -19.80 6.52
CA ASN A 171 -15.97 -20.28 6.37
C ASN A 171 -16.79 -19.85 7.58
#